data_73767fc2f147593b616a17742fee2b5f
#
_entry.id   73767fc2f147593b616a17742fee2b5f
#
_cell.length_a   1.000
_cell.length_b   1.000
_cell.length_c   1.000
_cell.angle_alpha   90.00
_cell.angle_beta   90.00
_cell.angle_gamma   90.00
#
_symmetry.space_group_name_H-M   'P 1'
#
loop_
_entity.id
_entity.type
_entity.pdbx_description
1 polymer ?
#
loop_
_entity_poly.entity_id
_entity_poly.type
_entity_poly.pdbx_seq_one_letter_code
_entity_poly.pdbx_strand_id
1 'polypeptide(L)'
;VNKTDNWASGDLYEPYVGRWSRLVAKEFLKWIDVPTRSHWLDVGCGTGALSHAILDTCDPQTVKGIDRSDDFVAYARNKVNDPRATFEVGDAQSLPVDSELYDSAISGLVLNFVPQPEKMISEMIRAVKEEGVVAVYVWDYADKMQLMRYFWDAAIALDPAVADLDESPRFPVCNPDALRELFQKAGLNQVETRAIDVDTHFKDFDDYWNPFLGGQGPAPGYAMSLSEEKRTQLRERIRAGLPFASDGSIPLMARAWAVRGMKE
;
A
#
# COMPACT_ATOMS: atom_id res chain seq x y z
N VAL A 1 13.61 10.44 17.59
CA VAL A 1 14.39 9.57 16.71
C VAL A 1 13.47 9.28 15.53
N ASN A 2 13.77 9.87 14.36
CA ASN A 2 13.08 9.52 13.11
C ASN A 2 13.37 8.03 12.81
N LYS A 3 12.46 7.15 13.19
CA LYS A 3 12.49 5.77 12.73
C LYS A 3 11.99 5.79 11.28
N THR A 4 12.91 5.81 10.33
CA THR A 4 12.59 5.55 8.93
C THR A 4 12.16 4.10 8.84
N ASP A 5 10.91 3.87 8.42
CA ASP A 5 10.41 2.54 8.14
C ASP A 5 11.29 1.93 7.04
N ASN A 6 11.88 0.78 7.31
CA ASN A 6 12.79 0.14 6.36
C ASN A 6 11.99 -0.81 5.44
N TRP A 7 11.88 -0.42 4.18
CA TRP A 7 11.26 -1.20 3.10
C TRP A 7 12.32 -1.47 2.02
N ALA A 8 13.19 -2.44 2.25
CA ALA A 8 14.39 -2.63 1.44
C ALA A 8 14.41 -3.92 0.59
N SER A 9 13.48 -4.86 0.79
CA SER A 9 13.48 -6.13 0.06
C SER A 9 12.08 -6.58 -0.35
N GLY A 10 11.89 -6.80 -1.65
CA GLY A 10 10.65 -7.35 -2.20
C GLY A 10 10.32 -8.75 -1.67
N ASP A 11 11.33 -9.60 -1.44
CA ASP A 11 11.14 -10.97 -0.96
C ASP A 11 10.55 -11.06 0.45
N LEU A 12 10.82 -10.07 1.31
CA LEU A 12 10.25 -9.99 2.65
C LEU A 12 8.89 -9.25 2.67
N TYR A 13 8.66 -8.35 1.72
CA TYR A 13 7.39 -7.65 1.56
C TYR A 13 6.25 -8.60 1.13
N GLU A 14 6.54 -9.51 0.19
CA GLU A 14 5.55 -10.38 -0.42
C GLU A 14 4.80 -11.29 0.58
N PRO A 15 5.46 -12.01 1.51
CA PRO A 15 4.76 -12.82 2.50
C PRO A 15 3.99 -11.99 3.53
N TYR A 16 4.40 -10.75 3.78
CA TYR A 16 3.80 -9.90 4.81
C TYR A 16 2.51 -9.27 4.34
N VAL A 17 2.57 -8.34 3.38
CA VAL A 17 1.40 -7.62 2.88
C VAL A 17 1.23 -7.70 1.36
N GLY A 18 2.28 -8.10 0.63
CA GLY A 18 2.27 -8.12 -0.84
C GLY A 18 1.21 -9.04 -1.41
N ARG A 19 1.00 -10.22 -0.81
CA ARG A 19 -0.04 -11.18 -1.25
C ARG A 19 -1.47 -10.60 -1.15
N TRP A 20 -1.71 -9.72 -0.20
CA TRP A 20 -3.01 -9.07 0.00
C TRP A 20 -3.16 -7.81 -0.87
N SER A 21 -2.07 -7.06 -1.08
CA SER A 21 -2.08 -5.87 -1.93
C SER A 21 -2.50 -6.16 -3.36
N ARG A 22 -2.18 -7.35 -3.90
CA ARG A 22 -2.61 -7.77 -5.24
C ARG A 22 -4.13 -7.96 -5.34
N LEU A 23 -4.78 -8.41 -4.26
CA LEU A 23 -6.25 -8.54 -4.24
C LEU A 23 -6.91 -7.18 -4.27
N VAL A 24 -6.39 -6.24 -3.46
CA VAL A 24 -6.86 -4.85 -3.46
C VAL A 24 -6.64 -4.19 -4.82
N ALA A 25 -5.45 -4.37 -5.42
CA ALA A 25 -5.13 -3.80 -6.72
C ALA A 25 -6.16 -4.15 -7.80
N LYS A 26 -6.60 -5.41 -7.87
CA LYS A 26 -7.62 -5.86 -8.85
C LYS A 26 -8.97 -5.16 -8.66
N GLU A 27 -9.45 -5.05 -7.42
CA GLU A 27 -10.71 -4.38 -7.13
C GLU A 27 -10.62 -2.86 -7.31
N PHE A 28 -9.47 -2.28 -6.99
CA PHE A 28 -9.17 -0.87 -7.25
C PHE A 28 -9.21 -0.54 -8.75
N LEU A 29 -8.51 -1.32 -9.58
CA LEU A 29 -8.47 -1.11 -11.03
C LEU A 29 -9.85 -1.23 -11.68
N LYS A 30 -10.68 -2.18 -11.26
CA LYS A 30 -12.06 -2.29 -11.72
C LYS A 30 -12.90 -1.05 -11.36
N TRP A 31 -12.65 -0.46 -10.19
CA TRP A 31 -13.42 0.68 -9.72
C TRP A 31 -13.05 1.99 -10.40
N ILE A 32 -11.76 2.23 -10.67
CA ILE A 32 -11.33 3.46 -11.32
C ILE A 32 -11.74 3.54 -12.78
N ASP A 33 -12.00 2.40 -13.42
CA ASP A 33 -12.62 2.24 -14.75
C ASP A 33 -11.98 3.12 -15.83
N VAL A 34 -10.66 3.01 -15.98
CA VAL A 34 -9.90 3.72 -17.01
C VAL A 34 -10.03 2.98 -18.34
N PRO A 35 -10.25 3.66 -19.47
CA PRO A 35 -10.40 3.01 -20.78
C PRO A 35 -9.19 2.14 -21.17
N THR A 36 -9.45 1.10 -21.97
CA THR A 36 -8.38 0.30 -22.59
C THR A 36 -7.49 1.16 -23.49
N ARG A 37 -6.26 0.71 -23.74
CA ARG A 37 -5.25 1.41 -24.55
C ARG A 37 -4.80 2.76 -23.99
N SER A 38 -5.05 3.00 -22.70
CA SER A 38 -4.59 4.18 -21.97
C SER A 38 -3.11 4.10 -21.58
N HIS A 39 -2.49 5.27 -21.37
CA HIS A 39 -1.16 5.44 -20.82
C HIS A 39 -1.25 5.59 -19.30
N TRP A 40 -0.60 4.71 -18.56
CA TRP A 40 -0.66 4.63 -17.12
C TRP A 40 0.64 5.06 -16.46
N LEU A 41 0.53 5.81 -15.37
CA LEU A 41 1.62 6.14 -14.46
C LEU A 41 1.36 5.51 -13.09
N ASP A 42 2.25 4.63 -12.64
CA ASP A 42 2.21 3.98 -11.32
C ASP A 42 3.27 4.65 -10.41
N VAL A 43 2.81 5.49 -9.48
CA VAL A 43 3.67 6.31 -8.61
C VAL A 43 3.91 5.58 -7.29
N GLY A 44 5.18 5.28 -7.00
CA GLY A 44 5.58 4.38 -5.92
C GLY A 44 5.34 2.93 -6.30
N CYS A 45 5.78 2.52 -7.49
CA CYS A 45 5.45 1.20 -8.05
C CYS A 45 6.04 0.01 -7.26
N GLY A 46 7.00 0.25 -6.37
CA GLY A 46 7.63 -0.78 -5.55
C GLY A 46 8.12 -1.97 -6.36
N THR A 47 7.66 -3.16 -6.01
CA THR A 47 7.99 -4.43 -6.69
C THR A 47 7.29 -4.60 -8.06
N GLY A 48 6.48 -3.63 -8.50
CA GLY A 48 5.72 -3.66 -9.74
C GLY A 48 4.38 -4.41 -9.65
N ALA A 49 3.87 -4.67 -8.45
CA ALA A 49 2.65 -5.46 -8.26
C ALA A 49 1.41 -4.80 -8.88
N LEU A 50 1.24 -3.47 -8.69
CA LEU A 50 0.13 -2.73 -9.28
C LEU A 50 0.31 -2.56 -10.79
N SER A 51 1.53 -2.25 -11.26
CA SER A 51 1.88 -2.22 -12.70
C SER A 51 1.56 -3.55 -13.39
N HIS A 52 1.89 -4.69 -12.77
CA HIS A 52 1.55 -6.02 -13.30
C HIS A 52 0.03 -6.22 -13.37
N ALA A 53 -0.71 -5.82 -12.34
CA ALA A 53 -2.16 -5.93 -12.34
C ALA A 53 -2.81 -5.09 -13.45
N ILE A 54 -2.28 -3.89 -13.77
CA ILE A 54 -2.73 -3.07 -14.90
C ILE A 54 -2.51 -3.82 -16.22
N LEU A 55 -1.32 -4.39 -16.43
CA LEU A 55 -0.98 -5.15 -17.65
C LEU A 55 -1.92 -6.34 -17.86
N ASP A 56 -2.26 -7.03 -16.77
CA ASP A 56 -3.10 -8.23 -16.82
C ASP A 56 -4.59 -7.92 -17.04
N THR A 57 -5.07 -6.77 -16.58
CA THR A 57 -6.52 -6.55 -16.47
C THR A 57 -7.05 -5.35 -17.24
N CYS A 58 -6.22 -4.36 -17.58
CA CYS A 58 -6.67 -3.10 -18.16
C CYS A 58 -6.34 -2.92 -19.65
N ASP A 59 -5.61 -3.85 -20.27
CA ASP A 59 -5.11 -3.73 -21.66
C ASP A 59 -4.51 -2.34 -21.95
N PRO A 60 -3.45 -1.91 -21.22
CA PRO A 60 -2.88 -0.59 -21.37
C PRO A 60 -2.10 -0.44 -22.69
N GLN A 61 -1.97 0.81 -23.18
CA GLN A 61 -1.00 1.16 -24.23
C GLN A 61 0.42 1.14 -23.66
N THR A 62 0.63 1.77 -22.50
CA THR A 62 1.91 1.74 -21.75
C THR A 62 1.65 1.83 -20.26
N VAL A 63 2.60 1.31 -19.48
CA VAL A 63 2.68 1.47 -18.02
C VAL A 63 4.06 2.01 -17.67
N LYS A 64 4.13 3.17 -17.03
CA LYS A 64 5.35 3.73 -16.46
C LYS A 64 5.29 3.60 -14.94
N GLY A 65 6.19 2.82 -14.34
CA GLY A 65 6.36 2.75 -12.90
C GLY A 65 7.50 3.65 -12.43
N ILE A 66 7.28 4.40 -11.34
CA ILE A 66 8.30 5.24 -10.70
C ILE A 66 8.34 4.89 -9.23
N ASP A 67 9.55 4.64 -8.70
CA ASP A 67 9.79 4.45 -7.28
C ASP A 67 11.11 5.09 -6.87
N ARG A 68 11.21 5.53 -5.61
CA ARG A 68 12.45 6.15 -5.09
C ARG A 68 13.56 5.15 -4.81
N SER A 69 13.24 3.87 -4.71
CA SER A 69 14.17 2.78 -4.38
C SER A 69 14.74 2.14 -5.63
N ASP A 70 16.06 2.25 -5.82
CA ASP A 70 16.79 1.55 -6.89
C ASP A 70 16.54 0.03 -6.84
N ASP A 71 16.51 -0.56 -5.65
CA ASP A 71 16.33 -2.00 -5.45
C ASP A 71 14.92 -2.45 -5.89
N PHE A 72 13.88 -1.68 -5.53
CA PHE A 72 12.52 -1.97 -5.97
C PHE A 72 12.37 -1.81 -7.49
N VAL A 73 12.93 -0.76 -8.07
CA VAL A 73 12.91 -0.55 -9.52
C VAL A 73 13.64 -1.68 -10.25
N ALA A 74 14.81 -2.11 -9.76
CA ALA A 74 15.54 -3.24 -10.31
C ALA A 74 14.73 -4.55 -10.20
N TYR A 75 14.07 -4.77 -9.07
CA TYR A 75 13.18 -5.93 -8.86
C TYR A 75 12.00 -5.90 -9.84
N ALA A 76 11.31 -4.76 -9.98
CA ALA A 76 10.17 -4.60 -10.89
C ALA A 76 10.58 -4.86 -12.35
N ARG A 77 11.72 -4.32 -12.81
CA ARG A 77 12.27 -4.59 -14.15
C ARG A 77 12.53 -6.07 -14.44
N ASN A 78 12.96 -6.81 -13.41
CA ASN A 78 13.24 -8.24 -13.55
C ASN A 78 11.98 -9.12 -13.50
N LYS A 79 10.94 -8.66 -12.83
CA LYS A 79 9.70 -9.44 -12.63
C LYS A 79 8.62 -9.14 -13.65
N VAL A 80 8.48 -7.88 -14.07
CA VAL A 80 7.48 -7.46 -15.04
C VAL A 80 8.10 -7.48 -16.43
N ASN A 81 8.03 -8.65 -17.08
CA ASN A 81 8.60 -8.85 -18.42
C ASN A 81 7.53 -8.61 -19.50
N ASP A 82 7.10 -7.36 -19.64
CA ASP A 82 6.15 -6.92 -20.66
C ASP A 82 6.70 -5.67 -21.36
N PRO A 83 6.79 -5.64 -22.70
CA PRO A 83 7.36 -4.51 -23.44
C PRO A 83 6.57 -3.20 -23.30
N ARG A 84 5.33 -3.26 -22.81
CA ARG A 84 4.51 -2.08 -22.52
C ARG A 84 4.90 -1.40 -21.20
N ALA A 85 5.66 -2.09 -20.32
CA ALA A 85 6.04 -1.56 -19.01
C ALA A 85 7.48 -1.02 -19.01
N THR A 86 7.65 0.12 -18.34
CA THR A 86 8.97 0.70 -18.05
C THR A 86 9.01 1.17 -16.59
N PHE A 87 10.19 1.05 -15.97
CA PHE A 87 10.38 1.43 -14.57
C PHE A 87 11.57 2.36 -14.42
N GLU A 88 11.43 3.41 -13.60
CA GLU A 88 12.46 4.43 -13.39
C GLU A 88 12.53 4.85 -11.93
N VAL A 89 13.73 5.21 -11.48
CA VAL A 89 13.93 5.77 -10.14
C VAL A 89 13.52 7.23 -10.14
N GLY A 90 12.67 7.63 -9.16
CA GLY A 90 12.21 9.02 -9.04
C GLY A 90 11.46 9.27 -7.75
N ASP A 91 11.40 10.56 -7.38
CA ASP A 91 10.64 11.02 -6.21
C ASP A 91 9.19 11.31 -6.60
N ALA A 92 8.23 10.75 -5.86
CA ALA A 92 6.81 11.00 -6.05
C ALA A 92 6.43 12.50 -5.88
N GLN A 93 7.25 13.28 -5.17
CA GLN A 93 7.05 14.72 -4.97
C GLN A 93 7.68 15.58 -6.08
N SER A 94 8.38 14.97 -7.03
CA SER A 94 9.01 15.61 -8.20
C SER A 94 9.22 14.55 -9.28
N LEU A 95 8.13 14.19 -9.96
CA LEU A 95 8.12 13.10 -10.93
C LEU A 95 8.96 13.43 -12.17
N PRO A 96 9.88 12.53 -12.59
CA PRO A 96 10.72 12.71 -13.78
C PRO A 96 9.95 12.41 -15.08
N VAL A 97 8.78 13.03 -15.25
CA VAL A 97 7.91 12.87 -16.42
C VAL A 97 7.37 14.21 -16.90
N ASP A 98 7.03 14.29 -18.18
CA ASP A 98 6.41 15.46 -18.76
C ASP A 98 4.96 15.64 -18.27
N SER A 99 4.46 16.86 -18.37
CA SER A 99 3.06 17.19 -18.07
C SER A 99 2.14 16.61 -19.13
N GLU A 100 0.91 16.27 -18.72
CA GLU A 100 -0.19 15.91 -19.63
C GLU A 100 0.10 14.74 -20.59
N LEU A 101 0.86 13.77 -20.07
CA LEU A 101 1.28 12.61 -20.87
C LEU A 101 0.40 11.37 -20.63
N TYR A 102 -0.15 11.22 -19.44
CA TYR A 102 -0.85 10.00 -19.02
C TYR A 102 -2.37 10.19 -18.98
N ASP A 103 -3.08 9.12 -19.26
CA ASP A 103 -4.55 9.08 -19.12
C ASP A 103 -4.93 8.79 -17.67
N SER A 104 -4.04 8.13 -16.91
CA SER A 104 -4.21 7.89 -15.49
C SER A 104 -2.89 7.89 -14.74
N ALA A 105 -2.86 8.53 -13.56
CA ALA A 105 -1.80 8.43 -12.57
C ALA A 105 -2.36 7.80 -11.30
N ILE A 106 -1.78 6.67 -10.89
CA ILE A 106 -2.26 5.91 -9.74
C ILE A 106 -1.15 5.62 -8.75
N SER A 107 -1.52 5.30 -7.51
CA SER A 107 -0.57 4.88 -6.48
C SER A 107 -1.22 3.91 -5.49
N GLY A 108 -0.52 2.87 -5.13
CA GLY A 108 -0.99 1.86 -4.17
C GLY A 108 -0.09 1.76 -2.95
N LEU A 109 -0.65 2.06 -1.76
CA LEU A 109 -0.01 1.85 -0.45
C LEU A 109 1.27 2.69 -0.22
N VAL A 110 1.36 3.87 -0.84
CA VAL A 110 2.56 4.74 -0.81
C VAL A 110 2.30 6.10 -0.17
N LEU A 111 1.13 6.70 -0.44
CA LEU A 111 0.82 8.09 -0.08
C LEU A 111 1.12 8.43 1.40
N ASN A 112 0.84 7.50 2.32
CA ASN A 112 1.07 7.68 3.75
C ASN A 112 2.55 7.71 4.16
N PHE A 113 3.46 7.27 3.29
CA PHE A 113 4.91 7.33 3.52
C PHE A 113 5.58 8.56 2.88
N VAL A 114 4.82 9.34 2.11
CA VAL A 114 5.34 10.54 1.44
C VAL A 114 5.32 11.73 2.42
N PRO A 115 6.46 12.41 2.63
CA PRO A 115 6.54 13.53 3.59
C PRO A 115 5.58 14.68 3.30
N GLN A 116 5.29 14.96 2.03
CA GLN A 116 4.38 16.01 1.58
C GLN A 116 3.39 15.42 0.58
N PRO A 117 2.32 14.75 1.05
CA PRO A 117 1.36 14.05 0.18
C PRO A 117 0.68 15.02 -0.81
N GLU A 118 0.49 16.29 -0.46
CA GLU A 118 -0.05 17.32 -1.35
C GLU A 118 0.81 17.53 -2.60
N LYS A 119 2.14 17.47 -2.45
CA LYS A 119 3.07 17.57 -3.59
C LYS A 119 2.96 16.35 -4.51
N MET A 120 2.87 15.16 -3.93
CA MET A 120 2.67 13.95 -4.73
C MET A 120 1.39 14.04 -5.55
N ILE A 121 0.27 14.43 -4.95
CA ILE A 121 -1.00 14.60 -5.68
C ILE A 121 -0.88 15.69 -6.76
N SER A 122 -0.23 16.83 -6.47
CA SER A 122 0.00 17.88 -7.47
C SER A 122 0.84 17.39 -8.66
N GLU A 123 1.86 16.57 -8.42
CA GLU A 123 2.68 15.98 -9.48
C GLU A 123 1.90 14.94 -10.30
N MET A 124 1.04 14.14 -9.67
CA MET A 124 0.16 13.22 -10.37
C MET A 124 -0.83 13.98 -11.27
N ILE A 125 -1.43 15.09 -10.77
CA ILE A 125 -2.31 15.97 -11.56
C ILE A 125 -1.55 16.60 -12.73
N ARG A 126 -0.32 17.06 -12.52
CA ARG A 126 0.52 17.61 -13.59
C ARG A 126 0.78 16.60 -14.70
N ALA A 127 1.01 15.33 -14.33
CA ALA A 127 1.37 14.27 -15.26
C ALA A 127 0.19 13.77 -16.10
N VAL A 128 -1.05 13.86 -15.59
CA VAL A 128 -2.23 13.42 -16.37
C VAL A 128 -2.73 14.51 -17.32
N LYS A 129 -3.32 14.07 -18.41
CA LYS A 129 -4.04 14.90 -19.40
C LYS A 129 -5.29 15.52 -18.80
N GLU A 130 -5.90 16.47 -19.51
CA GLU A 130 -7.28 16.91 -19.25
C GLU A 130 -8.22 15.69 -19.23
N GLU A 131 -9.18 15.69 -18.31
CA GLU A 131 -10.08 14.56 -18.03
C GLU A 131 -9.36 13.28 -17.53
N GLY A 132 -8.05 13.34 -17.28
CA GLY A 132 -7.26 12.24 -16.76
C GLY A 132 -7.60 11.90 -15.31
N VAL A 133 -7.47 10.61 -14.97
CA VAL A 133 -7.83 10.08 -13.65
C VAL A 133 -6.60 10.09 -12.74
N VAL A 134 -6.75 10.66 -11.54
CA VAL A 134 -5.81 10.49 -10.43
C VAL A 134 -6.48 9.61 -9.37
N ALA A 135 -5.80 8.55 -8.93
CA ALA A 135 -6.37 7.67 -7.92
C ALA A 135 -5.29 7.04 -7.03
N VAL A 136 -5.60 6.89 -5.75
CA VAL A 136 -4.71 6.23 -4.77
C VAL A 136 -5.50 5.32 -3.84
N TYR A 137 -4.80 4.36 -3.22
CA TYR A 137 -5.34 3.62 -2.09
C TYR A 137 -4.28 3.43 -1.00
N VAL A 138 -4.74 3.35 0.25
CA VAL A 138 -3.93 3.14 1.46
C VAL A 138 -4.63 2.15 2.38
N TRP A 139 -3.87 1.45 3.25
CA TRP A 139 -4.50 0.56 4.22
C TRP A 139 -5.32 1.31 5.27
N ASP A 140 -6.42 0.69 5.72
CA ASP A 140 -7.18 1.11 6.90
C ASP A 140 -6.47 0.62 8.18
N TYR A 141 -5.41 1.31 8.58
CA TYR A 141 -4.63 0.94 9.76
C TYR A 141 -5.43 1.10 11.08
N ALA A 142 -6.49 1.91 11.06
CA ALA A 142 -7.25 2.21 12.27
C ALA A 142 -8.19 1.07 12.69
N ASP A 143 -8.73 0.31 11.72
CA ASP A 143 -9.78 -0.69 12.00
C ASP A 143 -9.53 -2.02 11.26
N LYS A 144 -9.56 -2.01 9.93
CA LYS A 144 -9.75 -3.23 9.15
C LYS A 144 -8.52 -3.79 8.46
N MET A 145 -7.34 -3.27 8.72
CA MET A 145 -6.10 -4.00 8.43
C MET A 145 -5.83 -4.99 9.59
N GLN A 146 -6.67 -6.04 9.68
CA GLN A 146 -6.74 -6.93 10.85
C GLN A 146 -5.42 -7.62 11.16
N LEU A 147 -4.60 -7.98 10.16
CA LEU A 147 -3.24 -8.49 10.38
C LEU A 147 -2.46 -7.61 11.35
N MET A 148 -2.47 -6.30 11.14
CA MET A 148 -1.73 -5.33 11.95
C MET A 148 -2.47 -4.96 13.22
N ARG A 149 -3.81 -4.91 13.22
CA ARG A 149 -4.59 -4.59 14.41
C ARG A 149 -4.38 -5.62 15.51
N TYR A 150 -4.50 -6.92 15.22
CA TYR A 150 -4.22 -7.97 16.21
C TYR A 150 -2.80 -7.89 16.78
N PHE A 151 -1.84 -7.49 15.95
CA PHE A 151 -0.46 -7.29 16.40
C PHE A 151 -0.34 -6.09 17.36
N TRP A 152 -0.80 -4.91 16.94
CA TRP A 152 -0.64 -3.69 17.73
C TRP A 152 -1.49 -3.69 18.99
N ASP A 153 -2.71 -4.21 18.95
CA ASP A 153 -3.57 -4.35 20.14
C ASP A 153 -2.91 -5.24 21.20
N ALA A 154 -2.27 -6.31 20.77
CA ALA A 154 -1.51 -7.18 21.69
C ALA A 154 -0.24 -6.50 22.21
N ALA A 155 0.51 -5.80 21.35
CA ALA A 155 1.75 -5.11 21.70
C ALA A 155 1.50 -3.98 22.72
N ILE A 156 0.51 -3.12 22.44
CA ILE A 156 0.11 -1.99 23.31
C ILE A 156 -0.41 -2.50 24.66
N ALA A 157 -1.15 -3.61 24.68
CA ALA A 157 -1.65 -4.19 25.91
C ALA A 157 -0.53 -4.82 26.78
N LEU A 158 0.63 -5.17 26.19
CA LEU A 158 1.82 -5.62 26.93
C LEU A 158 2.70 -4.44 27.36
N ASP A 159 2.81 -3.43 26.52
CA ASP A 159 3.61 -2.24 26.76
C ASP A 159 2.91 -1.00 26.15
N PRO A 160 2.16 -0.22 26.93
CA PRO A 160 1.48 0.98 26.44
C PRO A 160 2.42 2.04 25.83
N ALA A 161 3.73 2.01 26.14
CA ALA A 161 4.69 2.96 25.60
C ALA A 161 4.95 2.78 24.09
N VAL A 162 4.50 1.67 23.50
CA VAL A 162 4.68 1.40 22.05
C VAL A 162 3.53 1.90 21.19
N ALA A 163 2.51 2.52 21.78
CA ALA A 163 1.36 3.05 21.02
C ALA A 163 1.76 4.03 19.90
N ASP A 164 2.83 4.79 20.08
CA ASP A 164 3.35 5.72 19.07
C ASP A 164 4.02 5.01 17.86
N LEU A 165 4.22 3.69 17.93
CA LEU A 165 4.74 2.90 16.82
C LEU A 165 3.63 2.37 15.89
N ASP A 166 2.41 2.32 16.38
CA ASP A 166 1.23 1.91 15.60
C ASP A 166 1.04 2.84 14.40
N GLU A 167 0.80 2.26 13.23
CA GLU A 167 0.56 3.00 12.00
C GLU A 167 -0.70 3.86 12.04
N SER A 168 -1.71 3.48 12.80
CA SER A 168 -3.00 4.19 12.87
C SER A 168 -2.84 5.67 13.25
N PRO A 169 -2.26 6.04 14.41
CA PRO A 169 -2.05 7.45 14.75
C PRO A 169 -0.95 8.13 13.93
N ARG A 170 -0.02 7.36 13.35
CA ARG A 170 1.10 7.89 12.56
C ARG A 170 0.68 8.34 11.16
N PHE A 171 -0.37 7.74 10.60
CA PHE A 171 -0.82 7.97 9.23
C PHE A 171 -2.24 8.53 9.16
N PRO A 172 -2.46 9.79 9.56
CA PRO A 172 -3.81 10.40 9.61
C PRO A 172 -4.48 10.50 8.23
N VAL A 173 -3.72 10.40 7.14
CA VAL A 173 -4.26 10.39 5.76
C VAL A 173 -4.97 9.07 5.42
N CYS A 174 -4.76 8.00 6.22
CA CYS A 174 -5.31 6.67 5.95
C CYS A 174 -6.78 6.53 6.40
N ASN A 175 -7.62 7.49 6.02
CA ASN A 175 -9.07 7.46 6.22
C ASN A 175 -9.81 8.14 5.04
N PRO A 176 -11.08 7.82 4.78
CA PRO A 176 -11.78 8.28 3.59
C PRO A 176 -11.99 9.79 3.54
N ASP A 177 -12.19 10.45 4.69
CA ASP A 177 -12.46 11.88 4.73
C ASP A 177 -11.19 12.69 4.47
N ALA A 178 -10.05 12.30 5.06
CA ALA A 178 -8.77 12.94 4.80
C ALA A 178 -8.32 12.76 3.33
N LEU A 179 -8.53 11.58 2.76
CA LEU A 179 -8.25 11.34 1.34
C LEU A 179 -9.13 12.21 0.44
N ARG A 180 -10.43 12.30 0.72
CA ARG A 180 -11.37 13.15 -0.03
C ARG A 180 -10.95 14.61 0.06
N GLU A 181 -10.66 15.10 1.26
CA GLU A 181 -10.25 16.48 1.49
C GLU A 181 -8.95 16.82 0.74
N LEU A 182 -7.97 15.92 0.77
CA LEU A 182 -6.69 16.08 0.05
C LEU A 182 -6.92 16.25 -1.46
N PHE A 183 -7.75 15.42 -2.07
CA PHE A 183 -8.05 15.46 -3.50
C PHE A 183 -8.85 16.71 -3.89
N GLN A 184 -9.85 17.08 -3.08
CA GLN A 184 -10.63 18.31 -3.31
C GLN A 184 -9.77 19.58 -3.19
N LYS A 185 -8.90 19.65 -2.18
CA LYS A 185 -7.95 20.78 -2.01
C LYS A 185 -6.94 20.88 -3.15
N ALA A 186 -6.60 19.75 -3.76
CA ALA A 186 -5.71 19.72 -4.93
C ALA A 186 -6.40 20.16 -6.24
N GLY A 187 -7.72 20.42 -6.23
CA GLY A 187 -8.48 20.90 -7.39
C GLY A 187 -9.02 19.78 -8.29
N LEU A 188 -9.03 18.53 -7.85
CA LEU A 188 -9.64 17.45 -8.59
C LEU A 188 -11.18 17.49 -8.48
N ASN A 189 -11.85 17.16 -9.58
CA ASN A 189 -13.30 17.05 -9.67
C ASN A 189 -13.76 15.61 -9.52
N GLN A 190 -15.09 15.42 -9.34
CA GLN A 190 -15.72 14.11 -9.19
C GLN A 190 -15.03 13.21 -8.16
N VAL A 191 -14.60 13.81 -7.04
CA VAL A 191 -13.85 13.09 -6.01
C VAL A 191 -14.74 12.09 -5.30
N GLU A 192 -14.38 10.82 -5.42
CA GLU A 192 -15.07 9.70 -4.79
C GLU A 192 -14.11 8.90 -3.91
N THR A 193 -14.60 8.41 -2.77
CA THR A 193 -13.86 7.48 -1.90
C THR A 193 -14.60 6.14 -1.80
N ARG A 194 -13.84 5.05 -1.67
CA ARG A 194 -14.39 3.70 -1.56
C ARG A 194 -13.58 2.85 -0.58
N ALA A 195 -14.28 2.03 0.20
CA ALA A 195 -13.68 0.92 0.93
C ALA A 195 -13.49 -0.27 -0.03
N ILE A 196 -12.30 -0.83 -0.06
CA ILE A 196 -11.99 -2.08 -0.76
C ILE A 196 -11.63 -3.12 0.28
N ASP A 197 -12.53 -4.07 0.51
CA ASP A 197 -12.36 -5.15 1.47
C ASP A 197 -11.90 -6.40 0.75
N VAL A 198 -10.88 -7.07 1.29
CA VAL A 198 -10.38 -8.34 0.80
C VAL A 198 -10.24 -9.34 1.94
N ASP A 199 -10.60 -10.58 1.68
CA ASP A 199 -10.38 -11.66 2.62
C ASP A 199 -8.89 -11.97 2.71
N THR A 200 -8.37 -12.06 3.94
CA THR A 200 -7.00 -12.43 4.23
C THR A 200 -7.00 -13.72 5.04
N HIS A 201 -6.79 -14.83 4.37
CA HIS A 201 -6.84 -16.16 4.97
C HIS A 201 -5.42 -16.65 5.26
N PHE A 202 -5.16 -17.03 6.52
CA PHE A 202 -3.92 -17.67 6.94
C PHE A 202 -4.21 -19.13 7.23
N LYS A 203 -3.36 -20.03 6.74
CA LYS A 203 -3.59 -21.47 6.87
C LYS A 203 -3.43 -21.96 8.32
N ASP A 204 -2.57 -21.27 9.10
CA ASP A 204 -2.27 -21.57 10.50
C ASP A 204 -1.62 -20.36 11.17
N PHE A 205 -1.26 -20.48 12.45
CA PHE A 205 -0.65 -19.39 13.20
C PHE A 205 0.78 -19.05 12.72
N ASP A 206 1.52 -19.99 12.22
CA ASP A 206 2.88 -19.72 11.72
C ASP A 206 2.81 -18.95 10.38
N ASP A 207 1.83 -19.20 9.53
CA ASP A 207 1.56 -18.40 8.32
C ASP A 207 1.18 -16.95 8.66
N TYR A 208 0.51 -16.71 9.80
CA TYR A 208 0.24 -15.37 10.32
C TYR A 208 1.49 -14.72 10.94
N TRP A 209 2.24 -15.45 11.77
CA TRP A 209 3.29 -14.91 12.62
C TRP A 209 4.64 -14.71 11.91
N ASN A 210 5.06 -15.69 11.08
CA ASN A 210 6.39 -15.68 10.47
C ASN A 210 6.71 -14.41 9.67
N PRO A 211 5.78 -13.78 8.94
CA PRO A 211 6.04 -12.52 8.24
C PRO A 211 6.53 -11.38 9.16
N PHE A 212 6.12 -11.34 10.42
CA PHE A 212 6.61 -10.34 11.39
C PHE A 212 8.08 -10.54 11.77
N LEU A 213 8.65 -11.70 11.52
CA LEU A 213 10.07 -11.97 11.75
C LEU A 213 10.98 -11.46 10.63
N GLY A 214 10.42 -10.92 9.54
CA GLY A 214 11.15 -10.33 8.42
C GLY A 214 11.78 -8.96 8.71
N GLY A 215 11.36 -8.27 9.76
CA GLY A 215 11.94 -6.99 10.21
C GLY A 215 11.68 -5.79 9.30
N GLN A 216 10.82 -5.91 8.27
CA GLN A 216 10.45 -4.81 7.38
C GLN A 216 9.12 -4.16 7.78
N GLY A 217 9.13 -2.83 7.85
CA GLY A 217 8.00 -2.04 8.30
C GLY A 217 7.91 -1.93 9.84
N PRO A 218 6.94 -1.15 10.37
CA PRO A 218 6.85 -0.84 11.79
C PRO A 218 6.66 -2.06 12.69
N ALA A 219 5.64 -2.88 12.45
CA ALA A 219 5.30 -4.02 13.29
C ALA A 219 6.38 -5.13 13.24
N PRO A 220 6.90 -5.58 12.08
CA PRO A 220 8.04 -6.49 12.03
C PRO A 220 9.31 -5.92 12.67
N GLY A 221 9.60 -4.64 12.44
CA GLY A 221 10.73 -3.96 13.05
C GLY A 221 10.65 -3.95 14.57
N TYR A 222 9.46 -3.70 15.14
CA TYR A 222 9.22 -3.80 16.57
C TYR A 222 9.39 -5.24 17.08
N ALA A 223 8.78 -6.22 16.43
CA ALA A 223 8.91 -7.63 16.82
C ALA A 223 10.37 -8.07 16.92
N MET A 224 11.19 -7.67 15.94
CA MET A 224 12.62 -8.02 15.90
C MET A 224 13.48 -7.22 16.89
N SER A 225 13.00 -6.07 17.39
CA SER A 225 13.69 -5.30 18.44
C SER A 225 13.51 -5.87 19.85
N LEU A 226 12.55 -6.77 20.04
CA LEU A 226 12.25 -7.40 21.33
C LEU A 226 13.26 -8.48 21.69
N SER A 227 13.51 -8.67 23.02
CA SER A 227 14.14 -9.88 23.51
C SER A 227 13.32 -11.12 23.15
N GLU A 228 13.94 -12.29 23.09
CA GLU A 228 13.25 -13.55 22.80
C GLU A 228 12.08 -13.81 23.76
N GLU A 229 12.27 -13.54 25.04
CA GLU A 229 11.21 -13.67 26.05
C GLU A 229 10.01 -12.76 25.75
N LYS A 230 10.25 -11.46 25.51
CA LYS A 230 9.18 -10.49 25.21
C LYS A 230 8.50 -10.81 23.88
N ARG A 231 9.25 -11.25 22.87
CA ARG A 231 8.70 -11.68 21.58
C ARG A 231 7.79 -12.90 21.73
N THR A 232 8.18 -13.84 22.58
CA THR A 232 7.35 -15.01 22.91
C THR A 232 6.06 -14.59 23.62
N GLN A 233 6.14 -13.67 24.60
CA GLN A 233 4.93 -13.14 25.27
C GLN A 233 3.99 -12.45 24.27
N LEU A 234 4.51 -11.63 23.36
CA LEU A 234 3.72 -10.99 22.30
C LEU A 234 3.06 -12.03 21.38
N ARG A 235 3.85 -13.02 20.94
CA ARG A 235 3.38 -14.12 20.09
C ARG A 235 2.20 -14.88 20.72
N GLU A 236 2.32 -15.26 21.97
CA GLU A 236 1.25 -16.00 22.66
C GLU A 236 0.01 -15.12 22.94
N ARG A 237 0.21 -13.84 23.21
CA ARG A 237 -0.92 -12.91 23.36
C ARG A 237 -1.69 -12.71 22.07
N ILE A 238 -1.01 -12.52 20.95
CA ILE A 238 -1.62 -12.44 19.63
C ILE A 238 -2.41 -13.73 19.34
N ARG A 239 -1.75 -14.90 19.55
CA ARG A 239 -2.38 -16.20 19.32
C ARG A 239 -3.68 -16.39 20.11
N ALA A 240 -3.71 -15.93 21.35
CA ALA A 240 -4.90 -16.01 22.19
C ALA A 240 -6.06 -15.11 21.73
N GLY A 241 -5.77 -14.04 20.97
CA GLY A 241 -6.77 -13.10 20.46
C GLY A 241 -7.29 -13.39 19.06
N LEU A 242 -6.60 -14.25 18.28
CA LEU A 242 -6.95 -14.53 16.90
C LEU A 242 -8.20 -15.43 16.77
N PRO A 243 -9.05 -15.20 15.75
CA PRO A 243 -10.28 -15.97 15.51
C PRO A 243 -9.99 -17.27 14.75
N PHE A 244 -9.47 -18.29 15.42
CA PHE A 244 -9.20 -19.57 14.80
C PHE A 244 -10.50 -20.25 14.36
N ALA A 245 -10.53 -20.74 13.12
CA ALA A 245 -11.55 -21.66 12.64
C ALA A 245 -11.30 -23.08 13.18
N SER A 246 -12.28 -23.98 13.02
CA SER A 246 -12.19 -25.35 13.52
C SER A 246 -11.08 -26.20 12.89
N ASP A 247 -10.61 -25.82 11.72
CA ASP A 247 -9.49 -26.46 11.00
C ASP A 247 -8.12 -25.87 11.34
N GLY A 248 -8.08 -24.87 12.25
CA GLY A 248 -6.86 -24.19 12.67
C GLY A 248 -6.46 -23.00 11.78
N SER A 249 -7.19 -22.73 10.73
CA SER A 249 -7.00 -21.55 9.90
C SER A 249 -7.47 -20.27 10.60
N ILE A 250 -7.03 -19.11 10.09
CA ILE A 250 -7.35 -17.81 10.67
C ILE A 250 -7.94 -16.93 9.55
N PRO A 251 -9.27 -16.82 9.47
CA PRO A 251 -9.96 -15.95 8.52
C PRO A 251 -9.93 -14.51 9.05
N LEU A 252 -9.17 -13.66 8.40
CA LEU A 252 -9.14 -12.22 8.65
C LEU A 252 -9.57 -11.47 7.40
N MET A 253 -9.62 -10.15 7.51
CA MET A 253 -9.82 -9.24 6.37
C MET A 253 -8.80 -8.11 6.39
N ALA A 254 -8.58 -7.52 5.21
CA ALA A 254 -7.90 -6.25 5.07
C ALA A 254 -8.78 -5.28 4.28
N ARG A 255 -8.86 -4.04 4.74
CA ARG A 255 -9.48 -2.92 4.02
C ARG A 255 -8.41 -1.96 3.53
N ALA A 256 -8.55 -1.54 2.29
CA ALA A 256 -7.93 -0.34 1.79
C ALA A 256 -8.97 0.76 1.58
N TRP A 257 -8.64 1.99 1.95
CA TRP A 257 -9.38 3.17 1.56
C TRP A 257 -8.83 3.70 0.24
N ALA A 258 -9.68 3.74 -0.77
CA ALA A 258 -9.35 4.26 -2.09
C ALA A 258 -10.04 5.61 -2.32
N VAL A 259 -9.37 6.47 -3.09
CA VAL A 259 -9.90 7.73 -3.58
C VAL A 259 -9.54 7.89 -5.05
N ARG A 260 -10.47 8.45 -5.85
CA ARG A 260 -10.22 8.89 -7.22
C ARG A 260 -10.78 10.29 -7.45
N GLY A 261 -10.22 10.98 -8.42
CA GLY A 261 -10.71 12.25 -8.93
C GLY A 261 -10.24 12.47 -10.35
N MET A 262 -10.83 13.44 -11.04
CA MET A 262 -10.51 13.79 -12.43
C MET A 262 -9.92 15.19 -12.51
N LYS A 263 -8.89 15.37 -13.33
CA LYS A 263 -8.38 16.68 -13.73
C LYS A 263 -9.40 17.37 -14.64
N GLU A 264 -9.57 18.70 -14.45
CA GLU A 264 -10.35 19.54 -15.41
C GLU A 264 -9.56 19.80 -16.66
#